data_7773898065cd6e5134e83fe38707aaa2
#
_entry.id   7773898065cd6e5134e83fe38707aaa2
#
_cell.length_a   1.000
_cell.length_b   1.000
_cell.length_c   1.000
_cell.angle_alpha   90.00
_cell.angle_beta   90.00
_cell.angle_gamma   90.00
#
_symmetry.space_group_name_H-M   'P 1'
#
loop_
_entity.id
_entity.type
_entity.pdbx_description
1 polymer ?
#
loop_
_entity_poly.entity_id
_entity_poly.type
_entity_poly.pdbx_seq_one_letter_code
_entity_poly.pdbx_strand_id
1 'polypeptide(L)'
;HLHVHTEYSLLDGSNKIKEYVARVKELGMTAAAITDHGVMYGVIDFYRAARAAGINPVLGCEVYVAPGSRFDKTAVGRDEDRYYHLVLLAENNTGYANLMKIVSRAFTEGYYYKPRVDYELLETYHEGIIALSACLAGEVQRNLARGMYEEGKKAALHYEQIFGKGNFFLELQDHGIPEQRTVNQQLMRLSQEIGIDLVATNDVHYTYAEDEKPHDILLCLQTGKKLADEDRMRYEGGQYYVKSKEEMAALFPYAPEALENTQKIADRCHVEIEFGVTKLPKFDVPEGFTSWEYLNKLCFDGLKRRYGEDPDPALVERLNYELGVIKSMGYVDYFLIVWDFIHFAKSNGIMVGPGRGSAAGSIVAYTLAITNIDPIRY
;
A
#
# COMPACT_ATOMS: atom_id res chain seq x y z
N HIS A 1 17.87 -0.56 -2.12
CA HIS A 1 17.31 -0.32 -0.79
C HIS A 1 15.96 -1.04 -0.64
N LEU A 2 15.84 -1.89 0.40
CA LEU A 2 14.65 -2.74 0.65
C LEU A 2 13.84 -2.32 1.90
N HIS A 3 14.33 -1.33 2.66
CA HIS A 3 13.64 -0.74 3.79
C HIS A 3 13.67 0.78 3.63
N VAL A 4 12.53 1.35 3.21
CA VAL A 4 12.43 2.76 2.78
C VAL A 4 11.08 3.35 3.16
N HIS A 5 11.10 4.52 3.79
CA HIS A 5 9.95 5.30 4.19
C HIS A 5 9.81 6.52 3.29
N THR A 6 8.64 6.65 2.67
CA THR A 6 8.30 7.77 1.79
C THR A 6 7.52 8.86 2.54
N GLU A 7 7.12 9.90 1.81
CA GLU A 7 6.19 10.94 2.30
C GLU A 7 4.86 10.37 2.84
N TYR A 8 4.54 9.12 2.55
CA TYR A 8 3.36 8.42 3.07
C TYR A 8 3.58 7.72 4.43
N SER A 9 4.83 7.65 4.93
CA SER A 9 5.12 7.45 6.34
C SER A 9 4.94 8.79 7.06
N LEU A 10 3.67 9.19 7.26
CA LEU A 10 3.27 10.54 7.60
C LEU A 10 4.01 11.10 8.82
N LEU A 11 4.59 12.30 8.67
CA LEU A 11 5.36 13.03 9.66
C LEU A 11 6.64 12.31 10.14
N ASP A 12 7.08 11.28 9.41
CA ASP A 12 8.31 10.54 9.68
C ASP A 12 9.20 10.43 8.43
N GLY A 13 8.72 9.77 7.36
CA GLY A 13 9.42 9.76 6.08
C GLY A 13 9.28 11.08 5.32
N SER A 14 10.35 11.49 4.63
CA SER A 14 10.36 12.69 3.79
C SER A 14 10.81 12.44 2.34
N ASN A 15 11.04 11.17 1.96
CA ASN A 15 11.32 10.81 0.58
C ASN A 15 10.09 11.08 -0.31
N LYS A 16 10.15 12.10 -1.15
CA LYS A 16 9.16 12.26 -2.20
C LYS A 16 9.40 11.20 -3.27
N ILE A 17 8.37 10.45 -3.62
CA ILE A 17 8.46 9.27 -4.48
C ILE A 17 9.23 9.55 -5.77
N LYS A 18 8.96 10.65 -6.46
CA LYS A 18 9.63 10.98 -7.74
C LYS A 18 11.12 11.29 -7.54
N GLU A 19 11.48 12.00 -6.48
CA GLU A 19 12.86 12.33 -6.15
C GLU A 19 13.64 11.08 -5.73
N TYR A 20 13.01 10.24 -4.90
CA TYR A 20 13.57 8.96 -4.48
C TYR A 20 13.88 8.04 -5.67
N VAL A 21 12.92 7.84 -6.57
CA VAL A 21 13.10 7.01 -7.77
C VAL A 21 14.18 7.59 -8.69
N ALA A 22 14.23 8.91 -8.85
CA ALA A 22 15.27 9.59 -9.63
C ALA A 22 16.65 9.36 -9.02
N ARG A 23 16.79 9.45 -7.69
CA ARG A 23 18.05 9.20 -6.97
C ARG A 23 18.50 7.74 -7.10
N VAL A 24 17.60 6.79 -6.96
CA VAL A 24 17.87 5.35 -7.17
C VAL A 24 18.44 5.10 -8.57
N LYS A 25 17.82 5.72 -9.59
CA LYS A 25 18.30 5.61 -10.98
C LYS A 25 19.65 6.28 -11.19
N GLU A 26 19.87 7.46 -10.63
CA GLU A 26 21.16 8.17 -10.68
C GLU A 26 22.30 7.32 -10.11
N LEU A 27 22.06 6.62 -9.02
CA LEU A 27 22.99 5.72 -8.37
C LEU A 27 23.19 4.38 -9.12
N GLY A 28 22.53 4.19 -10.27
CA GLY A 28 22.65 2.99 -11.11
C GLY A 28 21.97 1.74 -10.52
N MET A 29 21.08 1.89 -9.55
CA MET A 29 20.32 0.77 -8.99
C MET A 29 19.21 0.35 -9.96
N THR A 30 18.92 -0.95 -10.00
CA THR A 30 17.90 -1.54 -10.90
C THR A 30 16.56 -1.79 -10.24
N ALA A 31 16.52 -1.74 -8.91
CA ALA A 31 15.34 -1.96 -8.11
C ALA A 31 15.31 -1.04 -6.87
N ALA A 32 14.14 -0.80 -6.35
CA ALA A 32 13.92 -0.07 -5.10
C ALA A 32 12.63 -0.52 -4.43
N ALA A 33 12.55 -0.39 -3.11
CA ALA A 33 11.36 -0.74 -2.35
C ALA A 33 10.63 0.49 -1.81
N ILE A 34 9.36 0.29 -1.51
CA ILE A 34 8.55 1.12 -0.62
C ILE A 34 8.07 0.26 0.54
N THR A 35 8.32 0.69 1.78
CA THR A 35 7.97 -0.05 3.00
C THR A 35 7.48 0.89 4.09
N ASP A 36 6.51 1.75 3.78
CA ASP A 36 5.99 2.75 4.71
C ASP A 36 5.41 2.14 5.99
N HIS A 37 5.39 2.93 7.07
CA HIS A 37 4.95 2.54 8.40
C HIS A 37 3.45 2.16 8.44
N GLY A 38 3.16 0.87 8.44
CA GLY A 38 1.81 0.31 8.62
C GLY A 38 0.81 0.66 7.54
N VAL A 39 1.23 1.22 6.40
CA VAL A 39 0.37 1.68 5.32
C VAL A 39 0.91 1.31 3.94
N MET A 40 0.03 1.31 2.94
CA MET A 40 0.37 1.09 1.53
C MET A 40 -0.12 2.25 0.63
N TYR A 41 -0.25 3.46 1.18
CA TYR A 41 -0.86 4.61 0.49
C TYR A 41 -0.08 5.04 -0.75
N GLY A 42 1.24 4.98 -0.71
CA GLY A 42 2.13 5.41 -1.79
C GLY A 42 2.42 4.35 -2.86
N VAL A 43 1.93 3.12 -2.69
CA VAL A 43 2.33 1.98 -3.55
C VAL A 43 2.04 2.21 -5.03
N ILE A 44 0.88 2.76 -5.39
CA ILE A 44 0.51 2.98 -6.80
C ILE A 44 1.36 4.09 -7.43
N ASP A 45 1.59 5.19 -6.71
CA ASP A 45 2.42 6.29 -7.19
C ASP A 45 3.88 5.85 -7.35
N PHE A 46 4.39 5.08 -6.38
CA PHE A 46 5.72 4.50 -6.45
C PHE A 46 5.86 3.50 -7.61
N TYR A 47 4.91 2.59 -7.78
CA TYR A 47 4.91 1.62 -8.87
C TYR A 47 4.98 2.32 -10.23
N ARG A 48 4.14 3.33 -10.46
CA ARG A 48 4.14 4.10 -11.70
C ARG A 48 5.45 4.84 -11.94
N ALA A 49 5.96 5.51 -10.93
CA ALA A 49 7.22 6.26 -11.02
C ALA A 49 8.41 5.33 -11.31
N ALA A 50 8.53 4.20 -10.58
CA ALA A 50 9.59 3.24 -10.76
C ALA A 50 9.54 2.59 -12.16
N ARG A 51 8.38 2.12 -12.60
CA ARG A 51 8.20 1.54 -13.95
C ARG A 51 8.55 2.55 -15.05
N ALA A 52 8.11 3.80 -14.92
CA ALA A 52 8.45 4.86 -15.87
C ALA A 52 9.96 5.17 -15.93
N ALA A 53 10.66 4.99 -14.81
CA ALA A 53 12.11 5.16 -14.73
C ALA A 53 12.92 3.92 -15.17
N GLY A 54 12.26 2.78 -15.42
CA GLY A 54 12.90 1.50 -15.72
C GLY A 54 13.47 0.80 -14.48
N ILE A 55 12.97 1.13 -13.29
CA ILE A 55 13.34 0.54 -12.00
C ILE A 55 12.31 -0.53 -11.64
N ASN A 56 12.75 -1.70 -11.14
CA ASN A 56 11.87 -2.73 -10.62
C ASN A 56 11.28 -2.29 -9.27
N PRO A 57 9.96 -2.08 -9.16
CA PRO A 57 9.33 -1.68 -7.90
C PRO A 57 9.14 -2.90 -6.98
N VAL A 58 9.77 -2.89 -5.82
CA VAL A 58 9.54 -3.85 -4.75
C VAL A 58 8.47 -3.25 -3.81
N LEU A 59 7.30 -3.87 -3.78
CA LEU A 59 6.15 -3.37 -3.02
C LEU A 59 6.10 -4.02 -1.65
N GLY A 60 6.09 -3.22 -0.60
CA GLY A 60 6.13 -3.70 0.77
C GLY A 60 5.44 -2.77 1.76
N CYS A 61 5.56 -3.13 3.02
CA CYS A 61 5.10 -2.35 4.17
C CYS A 61 5.89 -2.76 5.40
N GLU A 62 6.32 -1.81 6.21
CA GLU A 62 6.79 -2.09 7.56
C GLU A 62 5.57 -2.19 8.48
N VAL A 63 5.21 -3.41 8.88
CA VAL A 63 4.06 -3.65 9.73
C VAL A 63 4.43 -3.61 11.21
N TYR A 64 3.45 -3.33 12.06
CA TYR A 64 3.56 -3.37 13.51
C TYR A 64 3.04 -4.70 14.02
N VAL A 65 3.91 -5.53 14.62
CA VAL A 65 3.54 -6.85 15.15
C VAL A 65 3.20 -6.72 16.63
N ALA A 66 1.98 -7.12 17.03
CA ALA A 66 1.57 -7.17 18.42
C ALA A 66 2.39 -8.25 19.19
N PRO A 67 2.77 -8.02 20.45
CA PRO A 67 3.49 -9.02 21.26
C PRO A 67 2.68 -10.31 21.53
N GLY A 68 1.37 -10.23 21.34
CA GLY A 68 0.42 -11.34 21.47
C GLY A 68 -0.65 -11.22 20.39
N SER A 69 -1.93 -11.32 20.76
CA SER A 69 -3.02 -11.19 19.80
C SER A 69 -3.24 -9.70 19.41
N ARG A 70 -3.50 -9.45 18.12
CA ARG A 70 -3.90 -8.13 17.60
C ARG A 70 -5.20 -7.60 18.22
N PHE A 71 -6.02 -8.50 18.77
CA PHE A 71 -7.26 -8.14 19.46
C PHE A 71 -7.05 -7.69 20.90
N ASP A 72 -5.88 -7.97 21.49
CA ASP A 72 -5.54 -7.47 22.82
C ASP A 72 -5.19 -5.99 22.75
N LYS A 73 -6.05 -5.16 23.33
CA LYS A 73 -5.92 -3.70 23.37
C LYS A 73 -5.64 -3.18 24.79
N THR A 74 -5.05 -4.04 25.62
CA THR A 74 -4.61 -3.66 26.96
C THR A 74 -3.21 -3.06 26.93
N ALA A 75 -2.99 -1.97 27.67
CA ALA A 75 -1.66 -1.40 27.79
C ALA A 75 -0.79 -2.26 28.72
N VAL A 76 0.26 -2.84 28.17
CA VAL A 76 1.25 -3.59 28.94
C VAL A 76 2.62 -2.92 28.74
N GLY A 77 3.31 -2.57 29.82
CA GLY A 77 4.70 -2.10 29.76
C GLY A 77 4.88 -0.67 29.22
N ARG A 78 6.06 -0.41 28.66
CA ARG A 78 6.42 0.86 28.02
C ARG A 78 5.79 0.97 26.65
N ASP A 79 5.73 2.18 26.10
CA ASP A 79 5.17 2.43 24.76
C ASP A 79 5.84 1.58 23.68
N GLU A 80 7.14 1.38 23.79
CA GLU A 80 7.96 0.53 22.92
C GLU A 80 7.59 -0.97 22.98
N ASP A 81 6.98 -1.44 24.06
CA ASP A 81 6.59 -2.85 24.22
C ASP A 81 5.22 -3.19 23.60
N ARG A 82 4.54 -2.22 23.00
CA ARG A 82 3.19 -2.41 22.43
C ARG A 82 3.20 -3.07 21.06
N TYR A 83 4.30 -3.02 20.34
CA TYR A 83 4.48 -3.62 19.02
C TYR A 83 5.96 -3.74 18.65
N TYR A 84 6.23 -4.62 17.70
CA TYR A 84 7.51 -4.75 17.01
C TYR A 84 7.38 -4.33 15.55
N HIS A 85 8.50 -4.01 14.90
CA HIS A 85 8.54 -3.76 13.46
C HIS A 85 8.89 -5.04 12.70
N LEU A 86 8.31 -5.22 11.54
CA LEU A 86 8.62 -6.29 10.60
C LEU A 86 8.42 -5.75 9.17
N VAL A 87 9.42 -5.89 8.32
CA VAL A 87 9.30 -5.49 6.91
C VAL A 87 8.73 -6.66 6.11
N LEU A 88 7.66 -6.42 5.36
CA LEU A 88 7.05 -7.38 4.45
C LEU A 88 7.18 -6.89 3.02
N LEU A 89 7.67 -7.74 2.11
CA LEU A 89 7.83 -7.46 0.69
C LEU A 89 7.00 -8.46 -0.12
N ALA A 90 6.24 -7.97 -1.10
CA ALA A 90 5.49 -8.81 -2.00
C ALA A 90 6.40 -9.40 -3.09
N GLU A 91 6.56 -10.72 -3.11
CA GLU A 91 7.33 -11.43 -4.12
C GLU A 91 6.59 -11.48 -5.47
N ASN A 92 5.26 -11.59 -5.44
CA ASN A 92 4.40 -11.74 -6.60
C ASN A 92 3.00 -11.18 -6.33
N ASN A 93 2.07 -11.32 -7.28
CA ASN A 93 0.70 -10.82 -7.15
C ASN A 93 -0.09 -11.48 -6.01
N THR A 94 0.19 -12.75 -5.68
CA THR A 94 -0.41 -13.42 -4.51
C THR A 94 0.06 -12.74 -3.23
N GLY A 95 1.38 -12.51 -3.11
CA GLY A 95 1.97 -11.79 -1.98
C GLY A 95 1.44 -10.36 -1.86
N TYR A 96 1.28 -9.66 -2.98
CA TYR A 96 0.69 -8.31 -2.98
C TYR A 96 -0.76 -8.31 -2.48
N ALA A 97 -1.59 -9.27 -2.94
CA ALA A 97 -2.96 -9.43 -2.44
C ALA A 97 -3.00 -9.78 -0.95
N ASN A 98 -2.09 -10.64 -0.49
CA ASN A 98 -1.98 -11.01 0.91
C ASN A 98 -1.49 -9.85 1.77
N LEU A 99 -0.51 -9.06 1.30
CA LEU A 99 -0.03 -7.86 1.99
C LEU A 99 -1.16 -6.83 2.17
N MET A 100 -1.99 -6.61 1.16
CA MET A 100 -3.17 -5.74 1.28
C MET A 100 -4.15 -6.24 2.36
N LYS A 101 -4.37 -7.55 2.46
CA LYS A 101 -5.23 -8.13 3.51
C LYS A 101 -4.62 -7.97 4.90
N ILE A 102 -3.32 -8.23 5.06
CA ILE A 102 -2.58 -8.06 6.31
C ILE A 102 -2.71 -6.62 6.80
N VAL A 103 -2.36 -5.64 5.96
CA VAL A 103 -2.41 -4.22 6.31
C VAL A 103 -3.85 -3.75 6.59
N SER A 104 -4.84 -4.19 5.80
CA SER A 104 -6.24 -3.83 6.01
C SER A 104 -6.78 -4.38 7.35
N ARG A 105 -6.47 -5.63 7.69
CA ARG A 105 -6.90 -6.22 8.97
C ARG A 105 -6.16 -5.63 10.16
N ALA A 106 -4.92 -5.17 9.98
CA ALA A 106 -4.23 -4.42 11.01
C ALA A 106 -5.02 -3.16 11.43
N PHE A 107 -5.63 -2.47 10.47
CA PHE A 107 -6.49 -1.30 10.75
C PHE A 107 -7.86 -1.69 11.32
N THR A 108 -8.53 -2.68 10.75
CA THR A 108 -9.91 -3.02 11.14
C THR A 108 -10.01 -3.85 12.41
N GLU A 109 -9.00 -4.65 12.72
CA GLU A 109 -9.00 -5.58 13.85
C GLU A 109 -7.96 -5.19 14.91
N GLY A 110 -6.72 -4.88 14.49
CA GLY A 110 -5.55 -4.74 15.36
C GLY A 110 -5.22 -3.33 15.81
N TYR A 111 -6.00 -2.30 15.44
CA TYR A 111 -5.66 -0.91 15.75
C TYR A 111 -5.68 -0.65 17.27
N TYR A 112 -4.48 -0.40 17.79
CA TYR A 112 -4.24 0.04 19.17
C TYR A 112 -2.96 0.87 19.19
N TYR A 113 -3.08 2.21 19.21
CA TYR A 113 -2.06 3.21 18.91
C TYR A 113 -1.49 3.14 17.50
N LYS A 114 -1.24 1.96 16.97
CA LYS A 114 -0.79 1.65 15.60
C LYS A 114 -1.64 0.51 15.03
N PRO A 115 -1.73 0.38 13.70
CA PRO A 115 -2.38 -0.77 13.06
C PRO A 115 -1.49 -2.01 13.23
N ARG A 116 -1.88 -2.95 14.10
CA ARG A 116 -1.05 -4.09 14.47
C ARG A 116 -1.54 -5.37 13.81
N VAL A 117 -0.58 -6.15 13.35
CA VAL A 117 -0.73 -7.55 12.94
C VAL A 117 -0.33 -8.47 14.09
N ASP A 118 -0.55 -9.78 13.96
CA ASP A 118 -0.03 -10.80 14.85
C ASP A 118 0.38 -12.05 14.07
N TYR A 119 0.95 -13.02 14.75
CA TYR A 119 1.42 -14.25 14.12
C TYR A 119 0.30 -15.01 13.39
N GLU A 120 -0.90 -15.12 13.98
CA GLU A 120 -2.05 -15.78 13.34
C GLU A 120 -2.37 -15.16 11.97
N LEU A 121 -2.35 -13.85 11.89
CA LEU A 121 -2.61 -13.14 10.65
C LEU A 121 -1.49 -13.35 9.62
N LEU A 122 -0.23 -13.33 10.07
CA LEU A 122 0.93 -13.59 9.23
C LEU A 122 0.93 -15.04 8.73
N GLU A 123 0.66 -16.03 9.59
CA GLU A 123 0.52 -17.44 9.21
C GLU A 123 -0.58 -17.66 8.16
N THR A 124 -1.69 -16.92 8.27
CA THR A 124 -2.81 -17.03 7.34
C THR A 124 -2.50 -16.49 5.95
N TYR A 125 -1.69 -15.44 5.85
CA TYR A 125 -1.44 -14.69 4.61
C TYR A 125 0.03 -14.58 4.20
N HIS A 126 0.89 -15.54 4.62
CA HIS A 126 2.33 -15.54 4.34
C HIS A 126 2.70 -15.81 2.88
N GLU A 127 1.84 -16.47 2.10
CA GLU A 127 2.16 -16.91 0.74
C GLU A 127 2.56 -15.74 -0.16
N GLY A 128 3.70 -15.88 -0.83
CA GLY A 128 4.25 -14.86 -1.75
C GLY A 128 4.81 -13.62 -1.04
N ILE A 129 5.13 -13.74 0.26
CA ILE A 129 5.72 -12.66 1.05
C ILE A 129 7.15 -13.04 1.48
N ILE A 130 8.07 -12.12 1.32
CA ILE A 130 9.40 -12.14 1.91
C ILE A 130 9.40 -11.19 3.09
N ALA A 131 9.95 -11.61 4.24
CA ALA A 131 10.02 -10.79 5.44
C ALA A 131 11.46 -10.49 5.85
N LEU A 132 11.68 -9.27 6.38
CA LEU A 132 12.95 -8.83 6.95
C LEU A 132 12.72 -8.45 8.41
N SER A 133 13.69 -8.75 9.28
CA SER A 133 13.56 -8.59 10.73
C SER A 133 13.53 -7.12 11.24
N ALA A 134 13.55 -6.16 10.33
CA ALA A 134 13.47 -4.71 10.53
C ALA A 134 14.64 -4.09 11.32
N CYS A 135 14.39 -2.95 11.97
CA CYS A 135 15.36 -2.14 12.70
C CYS A 135 15.49 -2.59 14.18
N LEU A 136 16.10 -1.78 15.04
CA LEU A 136 16.17 -2.05 16.50
C LEU A 136 14.81 -2.24 17.18
N ALA A 137 13.72 -1.76 16.54
CA ALA A 137 12.36 -1.99 17.00
C ALA A 137 11.79 -3.36 16.58
N GLY A 138 12.48 -4.13 15.74
CA GLY A 138 12.12 -5.50 15.38
C GLY A 138 12.22 -6.45 16.58
N GLU A 139 11.41 -7.50 16.57
CA GLU A 139 11.34 -8.43 17.72
C GLU A 139 12.67 -9.14 17.96
N VAL A 140 13.33 -9.62 16.91
CA VAL A 140 14.64 -10.28 16.99
C VAL A 140 15.68 -9.31 17.56
N GLN A 141 15.83 -8.14 16.95
CA GLN A 141 16.80 -7.12 17.33
C GLN A 141 16.57 -6.62 18.76
N ARG A 142 15.32 -6.37 19.13
CA ARG A 142 14.99 -5.90 20.49
C ARG A 142 15.33 -6.92 21.56
N ASN A 143 15.09 -8.20 21.33
CA ASN A 143 15.49 -9.26 22.24
C ASN A 143 17.01 -9.34 22.36
N LEU A 144 17.74 -9.27 21.24
CA LEU A 144 19.20 -9.26 21.24
C LEU A 144 19.78 -8.05 21.97
N ALA A 145 19.23 -6.85 21.73
CA ALA A 145 19.63 -5.61 22.42
C ALA A 145 19.45 -5.68 23.95
N ARG A 146 18.43 -6.42 24.41
CA ARG A 146 18.16 -6.66 25.83
C ARG A 146 18.98 -7.82 26.44
N GLY A 147 19.86 -8.42 25.67
CA GLY A 147 20.66 -9.57 26.10
C GLY A 147 19.89 -10.89 26.16
N MET A 148 18.71 -10.95 25.57
CA MET A 148 17.81 -12.10 25.53
C MET A 148 18.04 -12.88 24.23
N TYR A 149 19.23 -13.50 24.10
CA TYR A 149 19.66 -14.15 22.87
C TYR A 149 18.75 -15.30 22.45
N GLU A 150 18.36 -16.17 23.39
CA GLU A 150 17.50 -17.34 23.09
C GLU A 150 16.09 -16.92 22.67
N GLU A 151 15.56 -15.85 23.22
CA GLU A 151 14.27 -15.28 22.80
C GLU A 151 14.36 -14.69 21.40
N GLY A 152 15.45 -13.97 21.10
CA GLY A 152 15.71 -13.48 19.73
C GLY A 152 15.83 -14.62 18.72
N LYS A 153 16.51 -15.70 19.08
CA LYS A 153 16.62 -16.92 18.28
C LYS A 153 15.26 -17.60 18.04
N LYS A 154 14.45 -17.74 19.09
CA LYS A 154 13.09 -18.29 18.97
C LYS A 154 12.22 -17.45 18.03
N ALA A 155 12.26 -16.13 18.16
CA ALA A 155 11.54 -15.21 17.28
C ALA A 155 11.98 -15.38 15.81
N ALA A 156 13.29 -15.44 15.55
CA ALA A 156 13.81 -15.64 14.19
C ALA A 156 13.36 -16.96 13.58
N LEU A 157 13.46 -18.05 14.32
CA LEU A 157 12.98 -19.39 13.88
C LEU A 157 11.47 -19.41 13.66
N HIS A 158 10.69 -18.70 14.47
CA HIS A 158 9.24 -18.61 14.30
C HIS A 158 8.88 -17.85 13.01
N TYR A 159 9.53 -16.74 12.72
CA TYR A 159 9.32 -16.04 11.44
C TYR A 159 9.75 -16.90 10.24
N GLU A 160 10.87 -17.62 10.33
CA GLU A 160 11.24 -18.58 9.27
C GLU A 160 10.19 -19.69 9.09
N GLN A 161 9.60 -20.17 10.17
CA GLN A 161 8.52 -21.15 10.10
C GLN A 161 7.27 -20.59 9.40
N ILE A 162 6.92 -19.32 9.68
CA ILE A 162 5.75 -18.65 9.06
C ILE A 162 5.98 -18.44 7.57
N PHE A 163 7.08 -17.80 7.18
CA PHE A 163 7.32 -17.40 5.79
C PHE A 163 7.97 -18.49 4.94
N GLY A 164 8.56 -19.49 5.57
CA GLY A 164 9.28 -20.57 4.92
C GLY A 164 10.76 -20.25 4.72
N LYS A 165 11.55 -21.30 4.59
CA LYS A 165 13.01 -21.22 4.42
C LYS A 165 13.38 -20.38 3.20
N GLY A 166 14.28 -19.40 3.40
CA GLY A 166 14.75 -18.48 2.36
C GLY A 166 13.77 -17.34 2.07
N ASN A 167 12.69 -17.17 2.86
CA ASN A 167 11.75 -16.05 2.75
C ASN A 167 11.76 -15.16 3.99
N PHE A 168 12.58 -15.42 4.97
CA PHE A 168 12.86 -14.57 6.10
C PHE A 168 14.34 -14.27 6.19
N PHE A 169 14.70 -13.00 6.40
CA PHE A 169 16.07 -12.51 6.46
C PHE A 169 16.32 -11.73 7.74
N LEU A 170 17.51 -11.92 8.33
CA LEU A 170 17.98 -11.10 9.45
C LEU A 170 18.57 -9.80 8.91
N GLU A 171 18.02 -8.67 9.32
CA GLU A 171 18.33 -7.36 8.76
C GLU A 171 19.42 -6.65 9.55
N LEU A 172 20.50 -6.28 8.86
CA LEU A 172 21.60 -5.48 9.39
C LEU A 172 21.42 -4.02 9.02
N GLN A 173 21.61 -3.13 10.00
CA GLN A 173 21.60 -1.66 9.82
C GLN A 173 22.79 -1.05 10.56
N ASP A 174 23.41 -0.01 10.03
CA ASP A 174 24.43 0.79 10.72
C ASP A 174 24.28 2.27 10.38
N HIS A 175 23.71 3.02 11.32
CA HIS A 175 23.60 4.48 11.29
C HIS A 175 24.61 5.16 12.21
N GLY A 176 25.64 4.44 12.68
CA GLY A 176 26.61 4.91 13.65
C GLY A 176 26.15 4.73 15.10
N ILE A 177 25.03 4.08 15.35
CA ILE A 177 24.46 3.83 16.68
C ILE A 177 25.23 2.65 17.33
N PRO A 178 25.85 2.81 18.52
CA PRO A 178 26.62 1.73 19.14
C PRO A 178 25.81 0.45 19.39
N GLU A 179 24.53 0.59 19.72
CA GLU A 179 23.62 -0.52 19.96
C GLU A 179 23.42 -1.37 18.69
N GLN A 180 23.29 -0.75 17.50
CA GLN A 180 23.20 -1.47 16.23
C GLN A 180 24.43 -2.34 15.98
N ARG A 181 25.62 -1.85 16.28
CA ARG A 181 26.87 -2.62 16.11
C ARG A 181 26.90 -3.85 16.99
N THR A 182 26.46 -3.71 18.25
CA THR A 182 26.36 -4.84 19.17
C THR A 182 25.33 -5.87 18.70
N VAL A 183 24.17 -5.41 18.25
CA VAL A 183 23.11 -6.27 17.72
C VAL A 183 23.54 -6.96 16.41
N ASN A 184 24.23 -6.25 15.51
CA ASN A 184 24.74 -6.82 14.26
C ASN A 184 25.71 -7.99 14.50
N GLN A 185 26.59 -7.91 15.51
CA GLN A 185 27.47 -9.03 15.86
C GLN A 185 26.66 -10.26 16.32
N GLN A 186 25.59 -10.05 17.07
CA GLN A 186 24.72 -11.13 17.51
C GLN A 186 23.88 -11.70 16.33
N LEU A 187 23.40 -10.85 15.41
CA LEU A 187 22.69 -11.29 14.21
C LEU A 187 23.58 -12.12 13.30
N MET A 188 24.85 -11.75 13.10
CA MET A 188 25.80 -12.56 12.34
C MET A 188 26.03 -13.93 12.99
N ARG A 189 26.22 -13.97 14.32
CA ARG A 189 26.32 -15.23 15.05
C ARG A 189 25.04 -16.06 14.89
N LEU A 190 23.88 -15.43 15.05
CA LEU A 190 22.58 -16.08 14.94
C LEU A 190 22.39 -16.67 13.52
N SER A 191 22.69 -15.90 12.49
CA SER A 191 22.63 -16.34 11.09
C SER A 191 23.46 -17.60 10.85
N GLN A 192 24.69 -17.63 11.36
CA GLN A 192 25.57 -18.81 11.25
C GLN A 192 25.02 -20.01 12.04
N GLU A 193 24.41 -19.78 13.19
CA GLU A 193 23.90 -20.83 14.05
C GLU A 193 22.65 -21.51 13.50
N ILE A 194 21.69 -20.71 12.95
CA ILE A 194 20.39 -21.22 12.53
C ILE A 194 20.20 -21.29 11.00
N GLY A 195 21.14 -20.75 10.22
CA GLY A 195 21.13 -20.82 8.76
C GLY A 195 20.13 -19.87 8.08
N ILE A 196 19.71 -18.80 8.75
CA ILE A 196 18.90 -17.73 8.16
C ILE A 196 19.82 -16.67 7.58
N ASP A 197 19.61 -16.31 6.31
CA ASP A 197 20.44 -15.36 5.59
C ASP A 197 20.32 -13.93 6.12
N LEU A 198 21.39 -13.15 5.96
CA LEU A 198 21.46 -11.74 6.30
C LEU A 198 21.05 -10.85 5.12
N VAL A 199 20.51 -9.67 5.38
CA VAL A 199 20.29 -8.61 4.40
C VAL A 199 20.68 -7.26 5.00
N ALA A 200 21.36 -6.39 4.24
CA ALA A 200 21.74 -5.06 4.68
C ALA A 200 20.75 -4.02 4.16
N THR A 201 20.22 -3.19 5.04
CA THR A 201 19.34 -2.06 4.69
C THR A 201 19.81 -0.77 5.33
N ASN A 202 19.20 0.35 4.95
CA ASN A 202 19.52 1.66 5.52
C ASN A 202 18.33 2.35 6.17
N ASP A 203 17.17 1.72 6.27
CA ASP A 203 15.98 2.31 6.90
C ASP A 203 15.78 3.77 6.44
N VAL A 204 15.71 3.94 5.12
CA VAL A 204 15.81 5.26 4.47
C VAL A 204 14.60 6.12 4.79
N HIS A 205 14.82 7.32 5.32
CA HIS A 205 13.77 8.26 5.69
C HIS A 205 13.80 9.56 4.88
N TYR A 206 14.89 9.85 4.20
CA TYR A 206 15.06 11.02 3.32
C TYR A 206 16.00 10.73 2.15
N THR A 207 15.92 11.53 1.09
CA THR A 207 16.56 11.20 -0.20
C THR A 207 18.04 11.53 -0.20
N TYR A 208 18.42 12.73 0.22
CA TYR A 208 19.82 13.23 0.20
C TYR A 208 20.33 13.44 1.61
N ALA A 209 21.65 13.37 1.81
CA ALA A 209 22.25 13.58 3.13
C ALA A 209 21.93 14.95 3.75
N GLU A 210 21.82 15.98 2.91
CA GLU A 210 21.44 17.34 3.32
C GLU A 210 19.98 17.48 3.81
N ASP A 211 19.12 16.49 3.54
CA ASP A 211 17.72 16.47 3.99
C ASP A 211 17.57 16.11 5.48
N GLU A 212 18.66 15.83 6.18
CA GLU A 212 18.65 15.58 7.63
C GLU A 212 17.94 16.71 8.41
N LYS A 213 18.24 17.97 8.10
CA LYS A 213 17.63 19.11 8.77
C LYS A 213 16.12 19.26 8.52
N PRO A 214 15.63 19.27 7.26
CA PRO A 214 14.22 19.23 6.98
C PRO A 214 13.49 18.07 7.65
N HIS A 215 14.12 16.87 7.66
CA HIS A 215 13.58 15.69 8.32
C HIS A 215 13.48 15.87 9.85
N ASP A 216 14.49 16.46 10.50
CA ASP A 216 14.48 16.76 11.94
C ASP A 216 13.35 17.75 12.33
N ILE A 217 13.04 18.71 11.44
CA ILE A 217 11.88 19.59 11.62
C ILE A 217 10.56 18.80 11.50
N LEU A 218 10.48 17.85 10.58
CA LEU A 218 9.30 16.98 10.42
C LEU A 218 9.04 16.16 11.70
N LEU A 219 10.08 15.61 12.32
CA LEU A 219 9.97 14.90 13.60
C LEU A 219 9.50 15.81 14.74
N CYS A 220 9.89 17.08 14.74
CA CYS A 220 9.35 18.05 15.69
C CYS A 220 7.84 18.25 15.52
N LEU A 221 7.35 18.32 14.28
CA LEU A 221 5.91 18.40 14.00
C LEU A 221 5.18 17.14 14.48
N GLN A 222 5.74 15.96 14.23
CA GLN A 222 5.18 14.68 14.65
C GLN A 222 5.00 14.60 16.17
N THR A 223 6.00 15.05 16.91
CA THR A 223 6.06 14.89 18.37
C THR A 223 5.56 16.11 19.16
N GLY A 224 5.20 17.20 18.46
CA GLY A 224 4.79 18.46 19.10
C GLY A 224 5.93 19.17 19.85
N LYS A 225 7.17 18.90 19.46
CA LYS A 225 8.40 19.45 20.06
C LYS A 225 8.97 20.58 19.21
N LYS A 226 9.94 21.30 19.77
CA LYS A 226 10.71 22.35 19.08
C LYS A 226 12.15 21.88 18.84
N LEU A 227 12.81 22.42 17.84
CA LEU A 227 14.22 22.13 17.55
C LEU A 227 15.16 22.37 18.76
N ALA A 228 14.82 23.35 19.59
CA ALA A 228 15.60 23.71 20.78
C ALA A 228 15.39 22.76 21.98
N ASP A 229 14.39 21.88 21.92
CA ASP A 229 14.11 20.94 23.00
C ASP A 229 15.20 19.84 23.01
N GLU A 230 15.81 19.60 24.17
CA GLU A 230 16.84 18.57 24.32
C GLU A 230 16.24 17.16 24.38
N ASP A 231 15.10 17.01 25.07
CA ASP A 231 14.37 15.75 25.20
C ASP A 231 13.33 15.60 24.08
N ARG A 232 13.78 15.17 22.90
CA ARG A 232 12.93 14.91 21.74
C ARG A 232 13.48 13.78 20.88
N MET A 233 12.60 13.18 20.07
CA MET A 233 12.97 12.20 19.06
C MET A 233 13.89 12.84 18.01
N ARG A 234 14.99 12.16 17.68
CA ARG A 234 15.93 12.53 16.62
C ARG A 234 16.45 11.27 15.94
N TYR A 235 16.73 11.38 14.67
CA TYR A 235 17.50 10.39 13.91
C TYR A 235 18.95 10.88 13.85
N GLU A 236 19.70 10.58 14.90
CA GLU A 236 21.05 11.11 15.06
C GLU A 236 22.00 10.61 13.98
N GLY A 237 22.94 11.48 13.59
CA GLY A 237 24.05 11.15 12.71
C GLY A 237 23.81 11.32 11.23
N GLY A 238 22.60 11.73 10.78
CA GLY A 238 22.33 12.07 9.39
C GLY A 238 22.52 10.92 8.38
N GLN A 239 22.30 9.68 8.79
CA GLN A 239 22.67 8.50 8.00
C GLN A 239 21.51 7.79 7.29
N TYR A 240 20.28 8.31 7.37
CA TYR A 240 19.05 7.65 6.87
C TYR A 240 18.69 8.04 5.44
N TYR A 241 19.68 8.44 4.63
CA TYR A 241 19.50 8.83 3.23
C TYR A 241 19.71 7.67 2.25
N VAL A 242 19.36 7.89 0.99
CA VAL A 242 19.58 6.93 -0.11
C VAL A 242 21.06 6.86 -0.45
N LYS A 243 21.77 5.91 0.16
CA LYS A 243 23.22 5.67 0.00
C LYS A 243 23.52 4.95 -1.32
N SER A 244 24.70 5.21 -1.86
CA SER A 244 25.24 4.43 -2.99
C SER A 244 25.61 3.01 -2.57
N LYS A 245 25.89 2.16 -3.56
CA LYS A 245 26.39 0.79 -3.33
C LYS A 245 27.73 0.82 -2.58
N GLU A 246 28.60 1.75 -2.93
CA GLU A 246 29.92 1.91 -2.33
C GLU A 246 29.82 2.36 -0.87
N GLU A 247 28.92 3.30 -0.57
CA GLU A 247 28.64 3.76 0.79
C GLU A 247 28.10 2.62 1.65
N MET A 248 27.14 1.83 1.13
CA MET A 248 26.62 0.66 1.85
C MET A 248 27.71 -0.42 2.03
N ALA A 249 28.55 -0.68 1.03
CA ALA A 249 29.65 -1.64 1.14
C ALA A 249 30.69 -1.22 2.19
N ALA A 250 30.92 0.08 2.35
CA ALA A 250 31.82 0.60 3.40
C ALA A 250 31.26 0.41 4.82
N LEU A 251 29.93 0.34 4.99
CA LEU A 251 29.29 0.09 6.29
C LEU A 251 29.35 -1.40 6.68
N PHE A 252 29.28 -2.31 5.70
CA PHE A 252 29.18 -3.75 5.93
C PHE A 252 30.34 -4.55 5.27
N PRO A 253 31.62 -4.17 5.47
CA PRO A 253 32.75 -4.86 4.85
C PRO A 253 32.91 -6.30 5.37
N TYR A 254 32.27 -6.62 6.51
CA TYR A 254 32.29 -7.91 7.19
C TYR A 254 31.14 -8.85 6.77
N ALA A 255 30.18 -8.36 5.98
CA ALA A 255 29.00 -9.12 5.53
C ALA A 255 28.62 -8.77 4.08
N PRO A 256 29.52 -9.00 3.09
CA PRO A 256 29.24 -8.67 1.69
C PRO A 256 28.03 -9.43 1.13
N GLU A 257 27.78 -10.64 1.62
CA GLU A 257 26.62 -11.46 1.27
C GLU A 257 25.28 -10.77 1.64
N ALA A 258 25.23 -10.00 2.72
CA ALA A 258 24.04 -9.24 3.12
C ALA A 258 23.67 -8.15 2.10
N LEU A 259 24.66 -7.58 1.41
CA LEU A 259 24.46 -6.64 0.30
C LEU A 259 24.03 -7.37 -0.98
N GLU A 260 24.65 -8.50 -1.31
CA GLU A 260 24.28 -9.32 -2.47
C GLU A 260 22.83 -9.81 -2.34
N ASN A 261 22.39 -10.15 -1.14
CA ASN A 261 21.04 -10.62 -0.88
C ASN A 261 19.98 -9.54 -1.15
N THR A 262 20.31 -8.24 -1.09
CA THR A 262 19.39 -7.18 -1.50
C THR A 262 18.98 -7.32 -2.97
N GLN A 263 19.94 -7.61 -3.85
CA GLN A 263 19.67 -7.82 -5.27
C GLN A 263 18.90 -9.12 -5.50
N LYS A 264 19.30 -10.23 -4.84
CA LYS A 264 18.59 -11.52 -4.94
C LYS A 264 17.13 -11.42 -4.52
N ILE A 265 16.83 -10.68 -3.44
CA ILE A 265 15.46 -10.42 -3.00
C ILE A 265 14.71 -9.59 -4.04
N ALA A 266 15.32 -8.50 -4.52
CA ALA A 266 14.70 -7.64 -5.52
C ALA A 266 14.40 -8.39 -6.84
N ASP A 267 15.31 -9.28 -7.25
CA ASP A 267 15.13 -10.09 -8.46
C ASP A 267 14.04 -11.17 -8.34
N ARG A 268 13.59 -11.46 -7.13
CA ARG A 268 12.44 -12.34 -6.87
C ARG A 268 11.10 -11.58 -6.85
N CYS A 269 11.14 -10.28 -6.60
CA CYS A 269 9.94 -9.47 -6.40
C CYS A 269 9.41 -8.96 -7.75
N HIS A 270 8.30 -9.54 -8.21
CA HIS A 270 7.63 -9.18 -9.45
C HIS A 270 6.12 -9.07 -9.23
N VAL A 271 5.64 -7.85 -9.05
CA VAL A 271 4.22 -7.55 -8.97
C VAL A 271 3.81 -6.80 -10.23
N GLU A 272 2.71 -7.24 -10.85
CA GLU A 272 2.12 -6.55 -11.99
C GLU A 272 0.75 -5.99 -11.63
N ILE A 273 0.63 -4.67 -11.77
CA ILE A 273 -0.62 -3.95 -11.53
C ILE A 273 -1.21 -3.58 -12.89
N GLU A 274 -2.43 -4.05 -13.15
CA GLU A 274 -3.15 -3.79 -14.38
C GLU A 274 -3.81 -2.41 -14.32
N PHE A 275 -3.51 -1.55 -15.30
CA PHE A 275 -4.10 -0.22 -15.45
C PHE A 275 -4.94 -0.12 -16.72
N GLY A 276 -5.93 0.78 -16.71
CA GLY A 276 -6.74 1.09 -17.91
C GLY A 276 -7.79 0.02 -18.24
N VAL A 277 -7.93 -1.01 -17.44
CA VAL A 277 -8.97 -2.03 -17.59
C VAL A 277 -10.11 -1.74 -16.64
N THR A 278 -11.26 -1.42 -17.18
CA THR A 278 -12.48 -1.17 -16.40
C THR A 278 -13.04 -2.49 -15.89
N LYS A 279 -13.08 -2.66 -14.57
CA LYS A 279 -13.60 -3.87 -13.91
C LYS A 279 -15.00 -3.62 -13.34
N LEU A 280 -15.91 -3.13 -14.20
CA LEU A 280 -17.30 -2.98 -13.83
C LEU A 280 -18.00 -4.35 -13.79
N PRO A 281 -18.91 -4.60 -12.85
CA PRO A 281 -19.74 -5.78 -12.88
C PRO A 281 -20.65 -5.76 -14.11
N LYS A 282 -20.98 -6.95 -14.61
CA LYS A 282 -21.99 -7.10 -15.67
C LYS A 282 -23.38 -7.08 -15.06
N PHE A 283 -24.33 -6.52 -15.80
CA PHE A 283 -25.75 -6.56 -15.44
C PHE A 283 -26.41 -7.78 -16.08
N ASP A 284 -27.17 -8.55 -15.30
CA ASP A 284 -27.93 -9.68 -15.82
C ASP A 284 -29.20 -9.17 -16.51
N VAL A 285 -29.22 -9.18 -17.82
CA VAL A 285 -30.35 -8.75 -18.64
C VAL A 285 -31.36 -9.87 -18.81
N PRO A 286 -32.66 -9.55 -19.09
CA PRO A 286 -33.67 -10.55 -19.43
C PRO A 286 -33.27 -11.38 -20.65
N GLU A 287 -33.75 -12.63 -20.70
CA GLU A 287 -33.48 -13.56 -21.79
C GLU A 287 -33.91 -12.93 -23.17
N GLY A 288 -33.07 -13.10 -24.15
CA GLY A 288 -33.25 -12.56 -25.50
C GLY A 288 -32.69 -11.16 -25.73
N PHE A 289 -32.06 -10.53 -24.72
CA PHE A 289 -31.42 -9.22 -24.87
C PHE A 289 -29.92 -9.28 -24.59
N THR A 290 -29.16 -8.47 -25.29
CA THR A 290 -27.84 -7.99 -24.84
C THR A 290 -28.02 -6.78 -23.93
N SER A 291 -27.01 -6.47 -23.09
CA SER A 291 -27.05 -5.26 -22.23
C SER A 291 -27.32 -3.98 -23.06
N TRP A 292 -26.74 -3.90 -24.25
CA TRP A 292 -26.94 -2.77 -25.16
C TRP A 292 -28.39 -2.64 -25.63
N GLU A 293 -28.98 -3.73 -26.11
CA GLU A 293 -30.39 -3.75 -26.61
C GLU A 293 -31.35 -3.44 -25.48
N TYR A 294 -31.09 -3.95 -24.26
CA TYR A 294 -31.94 -3.71 -23.12
C TYR A 294 -31.87 -2.25 -22.65
N LEU A 295 -30.66 -1.67 -22.61
CA LEU A 295 -30.51 -0.24 -22.28
C LEU A 295 -31.26 0.64 -23.29
N ASN A 296 -31.08 0.37 -24.59
CA ASN A 296 -31.81 1.11 -25.65
C ASN A 296 -33.32 1.01 -25.46
N LYS A 297 -33.84 -0.22 -25.27
CA LYS A 297 -35.27 -0.43 -25.06
C LYS A 297 -35.79 0.42 -23.88
N LEU A 298 -35.11 0.35 -22.72
CA LEU A 298 -35.51 1.13 -21.54
C LEU A 298 -35.49 2.63 -21.79
N CYS A 299 -34.49 3.12 -22.49
CA CYS A 299 -34.36 4.54 -22.82
C CYS A 299 -35.44 5.03 -23.79
N PHE A 300 -35.74 4.27 -24.86
CA PHE A 300 -36.78 4.64 -25.82
C PHE A 300 -38.20 4.53 -25.20
N ASP A 301 -38.44 3.51 -24.39
CA ASP A 301 -39.68 3.42 -23.60
C ASP A 301 -39.81 4.60 -22.63
N GLY A 302 -38.70 4.99 -22.05
CA GLY A 302 -38.60 6.16 -21.17
C GLY A 302 -38.79 7.49 -21.89
N LEU A 303 -38.26 7.61 -23.13
CA LEU A 303 -38.43 8.80 -23.96
C LEU A 303 -39.90 9.06 -24.22
N LYS A 304 -40.64 8.01 -24.63
CA LYS A 304 -42.08 8.09 -24.82
C LYS A 304 -42.83 8.47 -23.58
N ARG A 305 -42.50 7.91 -22.45
CA ARG A 305 -43.11 8.25 -21.14
C ARG A 305 -42.90 9.70 -20.72
N ARG A 306 -41.72 10.28 -21.07
CA ARG A 306 -41.34 11.65 -20.67
C ARG A 306 -41.86 12.72 -21.65
N TYR A 307 -41.86 12.43 -22.95
CA TYR A 307 -42.12 13.42 -24.01
C TYR A 307 -43.31 13.08 -24.92
N GLY A 308 -44.01 11.95 -24.69
CA GLY A 308 -45.13 11.51 -25.47
C GLY A 308 -44.77 10.46 -26.54
N GLU A 309 -45.82 9.89 -27.19
CA GLU A 309 -45.62 8.78 -28.15
C GLU A 309 -44.83 9.18 -29.43
N ASP A 310 -44.90 10.47 -29.80
CA ASP A 310 -44.18 11.02 -30.98
C ASP A 310 -43.23 12.14 -30.50
N PRO A 311 -42.06 11.76 -29.91
CA PRO A 311 -41.10 12.72 -29.44
C PRO A 311 -40.40 13.47 -30.57
N ASP A 312 -40.04 14.73 -30.33
CA ASP A 312 -39.29 15.56 -31.29
C ASP A 312 -38.05 14.83 -31.76
N PRO A 313 -37.80 14.80 -33.11
CA PRO A 313 -36.60 14.19 -33.70
C PRO A 313 -35.27 14.65 -33.06
N ALA A 314 -35.19 15.90 -32.57
CA ALA A 314 -34.00 16.41 -31.89
C ALA A 314 -33.75 15.70 -30.54
N LEU A 315 -34.79 15.26 -29.85
CA LEU A 315 -34.67 14.47 -28.61
C LEU A 315 -34.15 13.05 -28.92
N VAL A 316 -34.64 12.47 -30.02
CA VAL A 316 -34.16 11.15 -30.51
C VAL A 316 -32.68 11.21 -30.88
N GLU A 317 -32.28 12.26 -31.60
CA GLU A 317 -30.90 12.47 -32.00
C GLU A 317 -30.00 12.63 -30.76
N ARG A 318 -30.41 13.44 -29.80
CA ARG A 318 -29.68 13.65 -28.55
C ARG A 318 -29.55 12.35 -27.71
N LEU A 319 -30.63 11.57 -27.62
CA LEU A 319 -30.63 10.28 -26.91
C LEU A 319 -29.66 9.29 -27.59
N ASN A 320 -29.71 9.17 -28.92
CA ASN A 320 -28.80 8.30 -29.67
C ASN A 320 -27.33 8.73 -29.50
N TYR A 321 -27.06 10.03 -29.52
CA TYR A 321 -25.73 10.55 -29.29
C TYR A 321 -25.17 10.14 -27.89
N GLU A 322 -25.93 10.39 -26.82
CA GLU A 322 -25.51 10.01 -25.47
C GLU A 322 -25.35 8.50 -25.31
N LEU A 323 -26.29 7.69 -25.82
CA LEU A 323 -26.19 6.24 -25.84
C LEU A 323 -24.92 5.76 -26.58
N GLY A 324 -24.60 6.39 -27.70
CA GLY A 324 -23.37 6.10 -28.46
C GLY A 324 -22.11 6.35 -27.65
N VAL A 325 -22.05 7.47 -26.92
CA VAL A 325 -20.94 7.80 -26.01
C VAL A 325 -20.84 6.77 -24.88
N ILE A 326 -21.95 6.45 -24.22
CA ILE A 326 -22.01 5.45 -23.13
C ILE A 326 -21.50 4.10 -23.61
N LYS A 327 -21.90 3.66 -24.80
CA LYS A 327 -21.45 2.41 -25.43
C LYS A 327 -19.94 2.42 -25.72
N SER A 328 -19.47 3.48 -26.37
CA SER A 328 -18.05 3.59 -26.75
C SER A 328 -17.12 3.64 -25.55
N MET A 329 -17.58 4.19 -24.43
CA MET A 329 -16.83 4.24 -23.17
C MET A 329 -16.98 2.98 -22.30
N GLY A 330 -17.82 2.00 -22.70
CA GLY A 330 -18.01 0.75 -21.96
C GLY A 330 -18.87 0.85 -20.69
N TYR A 331 -19.74 1.88 -20.58
CA TYR A 331 -20.57 2.11 -19.39
C TYR A 331 -22.02 1.60 -19.48
N VAL A 332 -22.34 0.74 -20.46
CA VAL A 332 -23.71 0.20 -20.65
C VAL A 332 -24.22 -0.51 -19.40
N ASP A 333 -23.46 -1.46 -18.88
CA ASP A 333 -23.83 -2.21 -17.67
C ASP A 333 -23.91 -1.30 -16.43
N TYR A 334 -23.05 -0.29 -16.34
CA TYR A 334 -23.10 0.68 -15.25
C TYR A 334 -24.44 1.45 -15.21
N PHE A 335 -24.92 1.91 -16.37
CA PHE A 335 -26.22 2.57 -16.45
C PHE A 335 -27.37 1.63 -16.10
N LEU A 336 -27.31 0.37 -16.50
CA LEU A 336 -28.30 -0.64 -16.13
C LEU A 336 -28.32 -0.93 -14.64
N ILE A 337 -27.14 -1.06 -14.00
CA ILE A 337 -27.04 -1.26 -12.57
C ILE A 337 -27.61 -0.08 -11.79
N VAL A 338 -27.28 1.16 -12.19
CA VAL A 338 -27.83 2.37 -11.57
C VAL A 338 -29.34 2.46 -11.77
N TRP A 339 -29.82 2.16 -12.97
CA TRP A 339 -31.25 2.10 -13.25
C TRP A 339 -31.95 1.08 -12.35
N ASP A 340 -31.40 -0.11 -12.19
CA ASP A 340 -32.02 -1.20 -11.44
C ASP A 340 -32.27 -0.84 -9.97
N PHE A 341 -31.25 -0.39 -9.26
CA PHE A 341 -31.45 -0.03 -7.84
C PHE A 341 -32.33 1.22 -7.64
N ILE A 342 -32.28 2.19 -8.58
CA ILE A 342 -33.19 3.35 -8.55
C ILE A 342 -34.62 2.91 -8.84
N HIS A 343 -34.80 2.04 -9.83
CA HIS A 343 -36.11 1.48 -10.19
C HIS A 343 -36.70 0.66 -9.04
N PHE A 344 -35.88 -0.19 -8.41
CA PHE A 344 -36.26 -0.95 -7.23
C PHE A 344 -36.75 -0.03 -6.10
N ALA A 345 -35.97 1.00 -5.76
CA ALA A 345 -36.33 1.94 -4.72
C ALA A 345 -37.69 2.63 -5.00
N LYS A 346 -37.84 3.16 -6.21
CA LYS A 346 -39.09 3.84 -6.63
C LYS A 346 -40.30 2.91 -6.66
N SER A 347 -40.12 1.67 -7.14
CA SER A 347 -41.19 0.67 -7.19
C SER A 347 -41.64 0.19 -5.80
N ASN A 348 -40.78 0.31 -4.81
CA ASN A 348 -41.10 -0.02 -3.41
C ASN A 348 -41.46 1.21 -2.55
N GLY A 349 -41.78 2.37 -3.15
CA GLY A 349 -42.17 3.56 -2.46
C GLY A 349 -41.07 4.25 -1.66
N ILE A 350 -39.83 3.90 -1.92
CA ILE A 350 -38.65 4.56 -1.30
C ILE A 350 -38.38 5.85 -2.06
N MET A 351 -38.32 6.96 -1.34
CA MET A 351 -38.04 8.27 -1.94
C MET A 351 -36.62 8.34 -2.49
N VAL A 352 -36.50 8.78 -3.75
CA VAL A 352 -35.23 9.03 -4.41
C VAL A 352 -35.17 10.49 -4.86
N GLY A 353 -34.06 11.16 -4.56
CA GLY A 353 -33.84 12.55 -4.96
C GLY A 353 -33.89 12.75 -6.48
N PRO A 354 -34.15 13.98 -6.96
CA PRO A 354 -34.35 14.25 -8.40
C PRO A 354 -33.09 14.16 -9.26
N GLY A 355 -31.94 13.98 -8.65
CA GLY A 355 -30.63 13.97 -9.29
C GLY A 355 -29.70 15.06 -8.75
N ARG A 356 -28.40 14.91 -9.00
CA ARG A 356 -27.37 15.87 -8.60
C ARG A 356 -26.23 15.92 -9.61
N GLY A 357 -25.46 17.01 -9.57
CA GLY A 357 -24.28 17.19 -10.41
C GLY A 357 -24.60 17.14 -11.92
N SER A 358 -23.64 16.74 -12.73
CA SER A 358 -23.76 16.67 -14.19
C SER A 358 -24.75 15.62 -14.70
N ALA A 359 -25.10 14.62 -13.88
CA ALA A 359 -26.08 13.59 -14.27
C ALA A 359 -27.47 14.17 -14.61
N ALA A 360 -27.82 15.30 -14.00
CA ALA A 360 -29.08 16.01 -14.31
C ALA A 360 -29.13 16.53 -15.75
N GLY A 361 -27.99 16.70 -16.43
CA GLY A 361 -27.90 17.12 -17.83
C GLY A 361 -28.01 15.99 -18.85
N SER A 362 -28.17 14.72 -18.41
CA SER A 362 -28.26 13.56 -19.29
C SER A 362 -29.70 13.20 -19.64
N ILE A 363 -30.02 13.13 -20.94
CA ILE A 363 -31.33 12.63 -21.40
C ILE A 363 -31.47 11.12 -21.16
N VAL A 364 -30.38 10.36 -21.23
CA VAL A 364 -30.36 8.93 -20.90
C VAL A 364 -30.76 8.73 -19.42
N ALA A 365 -30.15 9.46 -18.49
CA ALA A 365 -30.48 9.37 -17.08
C ALA A 365 -31.94 9.79 -16.79
N TYR A 366 -32.45 10.77 -17.51
CA TYR A 366 -33.84 11.25 -17.39
C TYR A 366 -34.86 10.23 -17.93
N THR A 367 -34.58 9.63 -19.10
CA THR A 367 -35.47 8.61 -19.69
C THR A 367 -35.49 7.32 -18.87
N LEU A 368 -34.36 6.93 -18.27
CA LEU A 368 -34.26 5.82 -17.32
C LEU A 368 -34.90 6.12 -15.95
N ALA A 369 -35.44 7.32 -15.75
CA ALA A 369 -35.94 7.79 -14.46
C ALA A 369 -34.90 7.74 -13.31
N ILE A 370 -33.61 7.73 -13.64
CA ILE A 370 -32.52 7.92 -12.67
C ILE A 370 -32.59 9.34 -12.13
N THR A 371 -32.80 10.32 -13.02
CA THR A 371 -33.04 11.73 -12.66
C THR A 371 -34.49 12.15 -12.98
N ASN A 372 -34.96 13.21 -12.32
CA ASN A 372 -36.30 13.79 -12.52
C ASN A 372 -36.27 15.26 -12.97
N ILE A 373 -35.10 15.76 -13.36
CA ILE A 373 -34.88 17.09 -13.92
C ILE A 373 -34.79 16.96 -15.43
N ASP A 374 -35.64 17.66 -16.16
CA ASP A 374 -35.64 17.65 -17.63
C ASP A 374 -34.35 18.35 -18.15
N PRO A 375 -33.41 17.61 -18.78
CA PRO A 375 -32.15 18.17 -19.23
C PRO A 375 -32.24 19.06 -20.46
N ILE A 376 -33.40 19.07 -21.13
CA ILE A 376 -33.65 19.89 -22.31
C ILE A 376 -34.17 21.26 -21.89
N ARG A 377 -34.99 21.27 -20.84
CA ARG A 377 -35.61 22.52 -20.33
C ARG A 377 -34.65 23.32 -19.44
N TYR A 378 -33.79 22.69 -18.68
CA TYR A 378 -32.92 23.30 -17.65
C TYR A 378 -31.41 23.07 -17.94
#